data_36ef671f306cf91a29a3788967a08e4a
#
_entry.id   36ef671f306cf91a29a3788967a08e4a
#
_cell.length_a   1.000
_cell.length_b   1.000
_cell.length_c   1.000
_cell.angle_alpha   90.00
_cell.angle_beta   90.00
_cell.angle_gamma   90.00
#
_symmetry.space_group_name_H-M   'P 1'
#
loop_
_entity.id
_entity.type
_entity.pdbx_description
1 polymer ?
#
loop_
_entity_poly.entity_id
_entity_poly.type
_entity_poly.pdbx_seq_one_letter_code
_entity_poly.pdbx_strand_id
1 'polypeptide(L)'
;MNRSPVWTYFAVALFALFTVPALAATFTVTNTNDSGAGSFRQALLDANAAAGLDTIAFNISGAGVHTITPTSILPNITSPVFIDGYTQPGSSVNTNPLNAGINTVLQIELTGAQSRLFFFTGSAGSTVRGLVINGASSDKIESWVDNTTVTGNFLGTNAAGTAAASGASGFGVRISQTAINATIGGPSPADRNLISGNGQGGVILPTSTTGHLIQGNYVGTDVTGTLALSTGGVGMQVYGASVIGNLISGNLNGGVLLIQTNVVQGNLIGTQRDGVAALPNANFGGININSSSGSTIGGSGAGQGNVIAFNINSGIGFTPGGGSQFDRISQNSIHSNTGLGISLFSSLTPFPNDLADPDTVPSNNGQNYPVIVSAPIAAGTVTISGTINSNASTALHIEFFSNIACDASGFGEGRTFIGATDVVTNASGNASFGPLAFAVPAGQPVITSTATSGAGDTSEFSQCLGAGPVATSTAVISSLDPSTVGQSVTFTATVTGATPTGTVQFKDGAGNLGSPVTLSAGVAALTTSALTQGTHPITAVYSGDAGNTTSTSPAVQQVVNAVIIIPPPGGPAQPIPSLGDLALLLLGALVATTGIAGIRRYRR
;
A
#
# COMPACT_ATOMS: atom_id res chain seq x y z
N MET A 1 -16.44 -24.17 100.80
CA MET A 1 -17.23 -24.55 99.65
C MET A 1 -16.53 -23.91 98.39
N ASN A 2 -15.63 -24.66 97.80
CA ASN A 2 -14.86 -24.22 96.63
C ASN A 2 -15.49 -24.81 95.38
N ARG A 3 -15.95 -23.98 94.48
CA ARG A 3 -16.40 -24.38 93.11
C ARG A 3 -15.33 -24.00 92.13
N SER A 4 -14.72 -24.98 91.47
CA SER A 4 -13.81 -24.84 90.36
C SER A 4 -14.60 -24.57 89.08
N PRO A 5 -14.13 -23.69 88.12
CA PRO A 5 -14.77 -23.53 86.84
C PRO A 5 -14.28 -24.60 85.86
N VAL A 6 -15.22 -25.24 85.19
CA VAL A 6 -14.98 -26.18 84.07
C VAL A 6 -14.72 -25.33 82.79
N TRP A 7 -13.53 -25.46 82.19
CA TRP A 7 -13.20 -24.90 80.90
C TRP A 7 -13.55 -25.89 79.77
N THR A 8 -14.56 -25.56 79.00
CA THR A 8 -14.93 -26.32 77.80
C THR A 8 -14.07 -25.84 76.61
N TYR A 9 -13.12 -26.65 76.14
CA TYR A 9 -12.34 -26.39 74.91
C TYR A 9 -13.19 -26.71 73.69
N PHE A 10 -13.57 -25.68 72.94
CA PHE A 10 -14.08 -25.84 71.58
C PHE A 10 -12.88 -26.03 70.64
N ALA A 11 -12.68 -27.25 70.15
CA ALA A 11 -11.73 -27.53 69.06
C ALA A 11 -12.35 -27.07 67.73
N VAL A 12 -11.89 -25.92 67.19
CA VAL A 12 -12.20 -25.49 65.79
C VAL A 12 -11.30 -26.30 64.85
N ALA A 13 -11.88 -27.30 64.21
CA ALA A 13 -11.20 -28.01 63.12
C ALA A 13 -11.09 -27.08 61.90
N LEU A 14 -9.90 -26.53 61.65
CA LEU A 14 -9.56 -25.76 60.44
C LEU A 14 -9.40 -26.76 59.28
N PHE A 15 -10.44 -26.93 58.44
CA PHE A 15 -10.34 -27.64 57.16
C PHE A 15 -9.53 -26.75 56.21
N ALA A 16 -8.24 -27.02 56.06
CA ALA A 16 -7.45 -26.50 54.99
C ALA A 16 -7.98 -27.12 53.67
N LEU A 17 -8.74 -26.36 52.89
CA LEU A 17 -9.03 -26.71 51.51
C LEU A 17 -7.71 -26.69 50.72
N PHE A 18 -7.09 -27.85 50.57
CA PHE A 18 -6.07 -28.03 49.56
C PHE A 18 -6.77 -27.94 48.21
N THR A 19 -6.62 -26.81 47.49
CA THR A 19 -6.96 -26.73 46.08
C THR A 19 -5.97 -27.61 45.33
N VAL A 20 -6.38 -28.83 44.98
CA VAL A 20 -5.63 -29.65 44.04
C VAL A 20 -5.62 -28.87 42.72
N PRO A 21 -4.46 -28.57 42.13
CA PRO A 21 -4.44 -27.93 40.83
C PRO A 21 -5.21 -28.83 39.84
N ALA A 22 -6.18 -28.25 39.13
CA ALA A 22 -6.92 -28.97 38.11
C ALA A 22 -5.94 -29.44 37.05
N LEU A 23 -5.88 -30.75 36.79
CA LEU A 23 -5.05 -31.33 35.73
C LEU A 23 -5.70 -31.02 34.36
N ALA A 24 -4.95 -30.42 33.47
CA ALA A 24 -5.36 -30.22 32.08
C ALA A 24 -5.63 -31.57 31.38
N ALA A 25 -6.80 -31.72 30.79
CA ALA A 25 -7.20 -32.92 30.06
C ALA A 25 -7.04 -32.69 28.53
N THR A 26 -6.94 -33.78 27.79
CA THR A 26 -6.99 -33.74 26.32
C THR A 26 -8.18 -34.54 25.82
N PHE A 27 -9.07 -33.88 25.08
CA PHE A 27 -10.22 -34.46 24.42
C PHE A 27 -9.96 -34.55 22.94
N THR A 28 -9.88 -35.80 22.40
CA THR A 28 -9.52 -36.00 21.00
C THR A 28 -10.76 -36.20 20.14
N VAL A 29 -10.93 -35.34 19.14
CA VAL A 29 -11.95 -35.49 18.10
C VAL A 29 -11.47 -36.53 17.09
N THR A 30 -12.28 -37.57 16.87
CA THR A 30 -11.91 -38.74 16.03
C THR A 30 -12.84 -39.00 14.86
N ASN A 31 -13.91 -38.18 14.73
CA ASN A 31 -14.85 -38.29 13.61
C ASN A 31 -15.51 -36.93 13.31
N THR A 32 -16.18 -36.81 12.17
CA THR A 32 -16.86 -35.60 11.70
C THR A 32 -18.34 -35.54 12.07
N ASN A 33 -18.85 -36.46 12.88
CA ASN A 33 -20.26 -36.47 13.27
C ASN A 33 -20.63 -35.19 14.04
N ASP A 34 -21.88 -34.74 13.90
CA ASP A 34 -22.39 -33.59 14.62
C ASP A 34 -22.42 -33.81 16.15
N SER A 35 -22.66 -35.07 16.60
CA SER A 35 -22.78 -35.39 18.03
C SER A 35 -22.34 -36.82 18.34
N GLY A 36 -22.24 -37.14 19.63
CA GLY A 36 -21.85 -38.46 20.12
C GLY A 36 -20.35 -38.59 20.36
N ALA A 37 -19.93 -39.77 20.80
CA ALA A 37 -18.53 -40.01 21.18
C ALA A 37 -17.55 -39.73 20.04
N GLY A 38 -16.46 -39.00 20.32
CA GLY A 38 -15.43 -38.61 19.38
C GLY A 38 -15.81 -37.47 18.45
N SER A 39 -17.01 -36.87 18.55
CA SER A 39 -17.39 -35.65 17.81
C SER A 39 -16.80 -34.39 18.46
N PHE A 40 -16.66 -33.33 17.66
CA PHE A 40 -16.21 -32.03 18.17
C PHE A 40 -17.17 -31.46 19.23
N ARG A 41 -18.49 -31.61 19.03
CA ARG A 41 -19.50 -31.22 20.02
C ARG A 41 -19.30 -31.93 21.35
N GLN A 42 -19.02 -33.23 21.37
CA GLN A 42 -18.77 -33.98 22.59
C GLN A 42 -17.48 -33.47 23.26
N ALA A 43 -16.42 -33.24 22.52
CA ALA A 43 -15.16 -32.70 23.06
C ALA A 43 -15.35 -31.31 23.73
N LEU A 44 -16.22 -30.45 23.15
CA LEU A 44 -16.57 -29.15 23.77
C LEU A 44 -17.36 -29.34 25.08
N LEU A 45 -18.30 -30.30 25.15
CA LEU A 45 -19.05 -30.61 26.37
C LEU A 45 -18.14 -31.18 27.45
N ASP A 46 -17.23 -32.06 27.09
CA ASP A 46 -16.27 -32.69 28.01
C ASP A 46 -15.28 -31.67 28.58
N ALA A 47 -14.75 -30.79 27.74
CA ALA A 47 -13.88 -29.67 28.14
C ALA A 47 -14.61 -28.67 29.04
N ASN A 48 -15.88 -28.35 28.78
CA ASN A 48 -16.70 -27.50 29.65
C ASN A 48 -16.98 -28.12 31.04
N ALA A 49 -16.97 -29.44 31.12
CA ALA A 49 -17.20 -30.17 32.37
C ALA A 49 -15.91 -30.41 33.17
N ALA A 50 -14.77 -30.37 32.51
CA ALA A 50 -13.46 -30.51 33.15
C ALA A 50 -12.99 -29.18 33.74
N ALA A 51 -12.06 -29.25 34.68
CA ALA A 51 -11.50 -28.07 35.30
C ALA A 51 -10.05 -27.86 34.87
N GLY A 52 -9.68 -26.63 34.54
CA GLY A 52 -8.34 -26.25 34.07
C GLY A 52 -8.33 -25.79 32.61
N LEU A 53 -7.14 -25.60 32.05
CA LEU A 53 -6.96 -25.31 30.64
C LEU A 53 -6.87 -26.64 29.87
N ASP A 54 -7.98 -27.09 29.32
CA ASP A 54 -8.06 -28.35 28.61
C ASP A 54 -7.65 -28.19 27.13
N THR A 55 -7.26 -29.30 26.48
CA THR A 55 -6.91 -29.32 25.06
C THR A 55 -7.97 -30.11 24.28
N ILE A 56 -8.47 -29.52 23.19
CA ILE A 56 -9.23 -30.24 22.17
C ILE A 56 -8.29 -30.46 20.98
N ALA A 57 -7.91 -31.73 20.79
CA ALA A 57 -7.04 -32.18 19.72
C ALA A 57 -7.86 -32.93 18.64
N PHE A 58 -7.31 -33.08 17.45
CA PHE A 58 -7.95 -33.77 16.33
C PHE A 58 -7.08 -34.92 15.84
N ASN A 59 -7.69 -36.08 15.62
CA ASN A 59 -7.07 -37.25 15.02
C ASN A 59 -8.15 -38.04 14.26
N ILE A 60 -8.76 -37.40 13.27
CA ILE A 60 -9.78 -38.01 12.43
C ILE A 60 -9.08 -38.84 11.34
N SER A 61 -9.51 -40.07 11.16
CA SER A 61 -8.90 -41.00 10.18
C SER A 61 -9.20 -40.58 8.75
N GLY A 62 -8.24 -40.79 7.86
CA GLY A 62 -8.31 -40.44 6.44
C GLY A 62 -7.37 -39.30 6.08
N ALA A 63 -7.19 -39.10 4.77
CA ALA A 63 -6.38 -38.00 4.25
C ALA A 63 -7.27 -36.86 3.75
N GLY A 64 -6.72 -35.63 3.78
CA GLY A 64 -7.41 -34.44 3.28
C GLY A 64 -8.22 -33.72 4.36
N VAL A 65 -9.04 -32.76 3.92
CA VAL A 65 -9.83 -31.91 4.80
C VAL A 65 -11.01 -32.69 5.39
N HIS A 66 -11.13 -32.66 6.71
CA HIS A 66 -12.24 -33.25 7.46
C HIS A 66 -13.27 -32.17 7.77
N THR A 67 -14.43 -32.23 7.12
CA THR A 67 -15.49 -31.22 7.23
C THR A 67 -16.49 -31.65 8.31
N ILE A 68 -16.63 -30.82 9.33
CA ILE A 68 -17.61 -30.94 10.43
C ILE A 68 -18.73 -29.94 10.17
N THR A 69 -19.96 -30.41 10.04
CA THR A 69 -21.13 -29.56 9.75
C THR A 69 -22.13 -29.66 10.90
N PRO A 70 -22.08 -28.76 11.89
CA PRO A 70 -23.03 -28.73 13.01
C PRO A 70 -24.45 -28.47 12.50
N THR A 71 -25.40 -29.33 12.88
CA THR A 71 -26.83 -29.20 12.54
C THR A 71 -27.58 -28.33 13.53
N SER A 72 -27.02 -28.12 14.73
CA SER A 72 -27.51 -27.22 15.78
C SER A 72 -26.36 -26.40 16.34
N ILE A 73 -26.68 -25.32 17.06
CA ILE A 73 -25.68 -24.44 17.68
C ILE A 73 -24.70 -25.28 18.52
N LEU A 74 -23.40 -25.06 18.31
CA LEU A 74 -22.37 -25.69 19.14
C LEU A 74 -22.48 -25.21 20.59
N PRO A 75 -22.08 -26.02 21.59
CA PRO A 75 -22.05 -25.60 22.99
C PRO A 75 -21.21 -24.34 23.15
N ASN A 76 -21.70 -23.38 23.95
CA ASN A 76 -20.87 -22.26 24.40
C ASN A 76 -19.67 -22.82 25.15
N ILE A 77 -18.51 -22.23 24.93
CA ILE A 77 -17.27 -22.57 25.64
C ILE A 77 -17.28 -21.83 26.97
N THR A 78 -17.35 -22.58 28.09
CA THR A 78 -17.53 -22.04 29.43
C THR A 78 -16.39 -22.42 30.39
N SER A 79 -15.38 -23.14 29.92
CA SER A 79 -14.13 -23.46 30.62
C SER A 79 -12.94 -23.10 29.71
N PRO A 80 -11.77 -22.75 30.26
CA PRO A 80 -10.58 -22.46 29.47
C PRO A 80 -10.19 -23.65 28.60
N VAL A 81 -9.98 -23.39 27.28
CA VAL A 81 -9.67 -24.47 26.33
C VAL A 81 -8.64 -24.02 25.30
N PHE A 82 -7.77 -24.96 24.93
CA PHE A 82 -6.86 -24.85 23.80
C PHE A 82 -7.36 -25.74 22.66
N ILE A 83 -8.02 -25.14 21.65
CA ILE A 83 -8.51 -25.86 20.48
C ILE A 83 -7.40 -25.85 19.42
N ASP A 84 -6.85 -27.02 19.09
CA ASP A 84 -5.69 -27.17 18.23
C ASP A 84 -5.94 -28.03 16.99
N GLY A 85 -6.36 -27.40 15.89
CA GLY A 85 -6.54 -28.07 14.60
C GLY A 85 -5.24 -28.59 13.99
N TYR A 86 -4.08 -28.06 14.38
CA TYR A 86 -2.79 -28.54 13.88
C TYR A 86 -2.39 -29.91 14.42
N THR A 87 -3.08 -30.45 15.41
CA THR A 87 -2.90 -31.84 15.86
C THR A 87 -3.43 -32.86 14.85
N GLN A 88 -4.31 -32.45 13.92
CA GLN A 88 -4.79 -33.32 12.85
C GLN A 88 -3.62 -33.72 11.92
N PRO A 89 -3.39 -35.02 11.70
CA PRO A 89 -2.37 -35.48 10.76
C PRO A 89 -2.50 -34.86 9.36
N GLY A 90 -1.38 -34.38 8.82
CA GLY A 90 -1.35 -33.68 7.52
C GLY A 90 -1.52 -32.16 7.60
N SER A 91 -1.84 -31.60 8.79
CA SER A 91 -1.82 -30.15 9.01
C SER A 91 -0.40 -29.62 9.14
N SER A 92 -0.18 -28.37 8.75
CA SER A 92 1.08 -27.65 8.96
C SER A 92 0.86 -26.16 9.18
N VAL A 93 1.67 -25.58 10.05
CA VAL A 93 1.64 -24.14 10.33
C VAL A 93 2.24 -23.33 9.19
N ASN A 94 1.86 -22.06 9.07
CA ASN A 94 2.50 -21.12 8.15
C ASN A 94 3.94 -20.83 8.57
N THR A 95 4.86 -20.84 7.62
CA THR A 95 6.28 -20.50 7.81
C THR A 95 6.72 -19.28 7.00
N ASN A 96 5.85 -18.78 6.13
CA ASN A 96 6.18 -17.66 5.24
C ASN A 96 6.10 -16.31 5.96
N PRO A 97 7.01 -15.38 5.67
CA PRO A 97 6.89 -13.98 6.14
C PRO A 97 5.66 -13.29 5.52
N LEU A 98 5.34 -12.08 5.99
CA LEU A 98 4.14 -11.34 5.58
C LEU A 98 4.06 -11.13 4.06
N ASN A 99 5.19 -10.92 3.41
CA ASN A 99 5.30 -10.62 1.97
C ASN A 99 5.38 -11.85 1.06
N ALA A 100 5.21 -13.06 1.57
CA ALA A 100 5.36 -14.28 0.78
C ALA A 100 4.08 -15.14 0.65
N GLY A 101 2.94 -14.64 1.16
CA GLY A 101 1.69 -15.40 1.20
C GLY A 101 1.63 -16.36 2.39
N ILE A 102 0.58 -17.14 2.48
CA ILE A 102 0.34 -18.13 3.54
C ILE A 102 0.52 -19.52 2.95
N ASN A 103 1.35 -20.37 3.59
CA ASN A 103 1.60 -21.74 3.17
C ASN A 103 1.10 -22.79 4.18
N THR A 104 0.24 -22.39 5.11
CA THR A 104 -0.38 -23.31 6.07
C THR A 104 -1.25 -24.36 5.36
N VAL A 105 -1.32 -25.56 5.92
CA VAL A 105 -2.25 -26.60 5.51
C VAL A 105 -3.20 -26.87 6.67
N LEU A 106 -4.48 -26.56 6.49
CA LEU A 106 -5.55 -26.80 7.46
C LEU A 106 -6.38 -28.00 7.04
N GLN A 107 -6.54 -28.97 7.94
CA GLN A 107 -7.24 -30.22 7.68
C GLN A 107 -8.58 -30.33 8.42
N ILE A 108 -8.93 -29.38 9.29
CA ILE A 108 -10.19 -29.34 10.01
C ILE A 108 -11.02 -28.14 9.56
N GLU A 109 -12.20 -28.41 9.00
CA GLU A 109 -13.15 -27.40 8.55
C GLU A 109 -14.46 -27.49 9.35
N LEU A 110 -14.84 -26.38 9.99
CA LEU A 110 -16.17 -26.18 10.57
C LEU A 110 -16.99 -25.35 9.60
N THR A 111 -18.06 -25.90 9.03
CA THR A 111 -18.87 -25.24 8.02
C THR A 111 -20.37 -25.30 8.33
N GLY A 112 -21.14 -24.38 7.71
CA GLY A 112 -22.60 -24.31 7.83
C GLY A 112 -23.08 -23.30 8.85
N ALA A 113 -24.38 -23.04 8.87
CA ALA A 113 -25.02 -21.95 9.60
C ALA A 113 -24.72 -21.94 11.11
N GLN A 114 -24.40 -23.07 11.69
CA GLN A 114 -24.20 -23.27 13.13
C GLN A 114 -22.72 -23.47 13.52
N SER A 115 -21.78 -23.15 12.65
CA SER A 115 -20.34 -23.39 12.84
C SER A 115 -19.62 -22.34 13.72
N ARG A 116 -20.34 -21.42 14.37
CA ARG A 116 -19.77 -20.42 15.28
C ARG A 116 -19.12 -21.04 16.50
N LEU A 117 -17.91 -20.57 16.87
CA LEU A 117 -17.30 -20.79 18.18
C LEU A 117 -17.58 -19.60 19.09
N PHE A 118 -18.17 -19.86 20.26
CA PHE A 118 -18.53 -18.81 21.20
C PHE A 118 -17.89 -19.03 22.58
N PHE A 119 -16.93 -18.18 22.92
CA PHE A 119 -16.26 -18.14 24.23
C PHE A 119 -17.07 -17.30 25.20
N PHE A 120 -17.64 -17.95 26.18
CA PHE A 120 -18.57 -17.36 27.13
C PHE A 120 -17.97 -17.38 28.56
N THR A 121 -18.61 -16.68 29.49
CA THR A 121 -18.17 -16.55 30.89
C THR A 121 -17.60 -17.84 31.47
N GLY A 122 -16.38 -17.77 31.98
CA GLY A 122 -15.63 -18.90 32.51
C GLY A 122 -14.48 -19.37 31.62
N SER A 123 -14.49 -19.06 30.32
CA SER A 123 -13.49 -19.55 29.36
C SER A 123 -12.32 -18.57 29.11
N ALA A 124 -12.06 -17.63 30.01
CA ALA A 124 -10.95 -16.69 29.87
C ALA A 124 -9.59 -17.40 29.69
N GLY A 125 -8.72 -16.85 28.81
CA GLY A 125 -7.44 -17.45 28.48
C GLY A 125 -7.50 -18.58 27.46
N SER A 126 -8.65 -18.78 26.80
CA SER A 126 -8.78 -19.78 25.73
C SER A 126 -8.03 -19.40 24.47
N THR A 127 -7.61 -20.42 23.73
CA THR A 127 -6.95 -20.28 22.42
C THR A 127 -7.63 -21.17 21.37
N VAL A 128 -7.78 -20.65 20.16
CA VAL A 128 -8.21 -21.43 18.99
C VAL A 128 -7.23 -21.24 17.84
N ARG A 129 -6.75 -22.36 17.28
CA ARG A 129 -5.84 -22.32 16.14
C ARG A 129 -6.02 -23.49 15.18
N GLY A 130 -5.57 -23.27 13.93
CA GLY A 130 -5.46 -24.36 12.95
C GLY A 130 -6.78 -24.83 12.37
N LEU A 131 -7.84 -24.00 12.39
CA LEU A 131 -9.17 -24.34 11.89
C LEU A 131 -9.53 -23.49 10.68
N VAL A 132 -10.30 -24.09 9.77
CA VAL A 132 -11.12 -23.38 8.80
C VAL A 132 -12.52 -23.24 9.40
N ILE A 133 -13.04 -22.01 9.50
CA ILE A 133 -14.40 -21.76 9.99
C ILE A 133 -15.13 -20.88 8.98
N ASN A 134 -16.20 -21.43 8.38
CA ASN A 134 -16.93 -20.73 7.35
C ASN A 134 -18.44 -21.06 7.35
N GLY A 135 -19.21 -20.41 6.47
CA GLY A 135 -20.64 -20.66 6.30
C GLY A 135 -21.54 -20.28 7.49
N ALA A 136 -20.99 -19.82 8.62
CA ALA A 136 -21.78 -19.43 9.77
C ALA A 136 -22.72 -18.26 9.42
N SER A 137 -23.97 -18.34 9.90
CA SER A 137 -24.98 -17.28 9.74
C SER A 137 -24.72 -16.08 10.66
N SER A 138 -23.71 -16.16 11.52
CA SER A 138 -23.22 -15.12 12.44
C SER A 138 -21.70 -15.02 12.37
N ASP A 139 -21.06 -14.48 13.41
CA ASP A 139 -19.61 -14.41 13.52
C ASP A 139 -18.97 -15.81 13.54
N LYS A 140 -17.74 -15.94 13.03
CA LYS A 140 -17.04 -17.24 13.01
C LYS A 140 -16.50 -17.56 14.38
N ILE A 141 -15.88 -16.57 15.01
CA ILE A 141 -15.42 -16.63 16.40
C ILE A 141 -15.98 -15.42 17.13
N GLU A 142 -16.69 -15.67 18.22
CA GLU A 142 -17.14 -14.63 19.12
C GLU A 142 -16.60 -14.90 20.54
N SER A 143 -16.09 -13.85 21.20
CA SER A 143 -15.60 -13.97 22.59
C SER A 143 -16.12 -12.83 23.45
N TRP A 144 -16.58 -13.21 24.65
CA TRP A 144 -17.01 -12.29 25.71
C TRP A 144 -16.09 -12.35 26.93
N VAL A 145 -14.91 -12.94 26.78
CA VAL A 145 -13.98 -13.16 27.88
C VAL A 145 -12.58 -12.63 27.57
N ASP A 146 -11.86 -12.34 28.64
CA ASP A 146 -10.51 -11.81 28.59
C ASP A 146 -9.49 -12.82 28.04
N ASN A 147 -8.39 -12.29 27.48
CA ASN A 147 -7.22 -13.06 27.08
C ASN A 147 -7.52 -14.16 26.04
N THR A 148 -8.54 -13.98 25.21
CA THR A 148 -8.81 -14.90 24.09
C THR A 148 -7.75 -14.76 23.01
N THR A 149 -7.21 -15.90 22.54
CA THR A 149 -6.21 -15.95 21.47
C THR A 149 -6.77 -16.67 20.25
N VAL A 150 -6.66 -16.02 19.06
CA VAL A 150 -7.12 -16.53 17.75
C VAL A 150 -5.96 -16.50 16.79
N THR A 151 -5.36 -17.64 16.44
CA THR A 151 -4.13 -17.71 15.64
C THR A 151 -4.16 -18.82 14.58
N GLY A 152 -3.59 -18.57 13.41
CA GLY A 152 -3.37 -19.59 12.40
C GLY A 152 -4.64 -20.20 11.80
N ASN A 153 -5.76 -19.47 11.78
CA ASN A 153 -7.04 -19.95 11.27
C ASN A 153 -7.38 -19.31 9.91
N PHE A 154 -8.26 -19.96 9.16
CA PHE A 154 -8.95 -19.38 8.00
C PHE A 154 -10.41 -19.12 8.37
N LEU A 155 -10.82 -17.85 8.36
CA LEU A 155 -12.13 -17.40 8.83
C LEU A 155 -12.92 -16.76 7.69
N GLY A 156 -13.91 -17.50 7.15
CA GLY A 156 -14.81 -17.07 6.08
C GLY A 156 -14.41 -17.54 4.68
N THR A 157 -13.28 -18.23 4.52
CA THR A 157 -12.83 -18.79 3.23
C THR A 157 -13.01 -20.32 3.18
N ASN A 158 -12.83 -20.92 2.02
CA ASN A 158 -12.62 -22.36 1.86
C ASN A 158 -11.29 -22.81 2.50
N ALA A 159 -11.08 -24.09 2.65
CA ALA A 159 -9.89 -24.67 3.26
C ALA A 159 -8.58 -24.37 2.50
N ALA A 160 -8.67 -24.10 1.20
CA ALA A 160 -7.51 -23.67 0.40
C ALA A 160 -7.19 -22.17 0.56
N GLY A 161 -8.06 -21.37 1.19
CA GLY A 161 -7.89 -19.92 1.34
C GLY A 161 -7.98 -19.13 0.02
N THR A 162 -8.55 -19.72 -1.03
CA THR A 162 -8.58 -19.16 -2.39
C THR A 162 -9.92 -18.57 -2.82
N ALA A 163 -10.97 -18.83 -2.06
CA ALA A 163 -12.32 -18.34 -2.33
C ALA A 163 -13.08 -18.07 -1.03
N ALA A 164 -13.94 -17.05 -1.04
CA ALA A 164 -14.90 -16.82 0.02
C ALA A 164 -15.91 -18.00 0.07
N ALA A 165 -16.26 -18.45 1.26
CA ALA A 165 -17.28 -19.47 1.43
C ALA A 165 -18.68 -18.88 1.23
N SER A 166 -19.60 -19.66 0.66
CA SER A 166 -20.98 -19.25 0.47
C SER A 166 -21.73 -19.10 1.81
N GLY A 167 -22.68 -18.16 1.88
CA GLY A 167 -23.53 -17.95 3.06
C GLY A 167 -22.83 -17.32 4.27
N ALA A 168 -21.60 -16.85 4.11
CA ALA A 168 -20.88 -16.19 5.19
C ALA A 168 -21.58 -14.89 5.58
N SER A 169 -22.00 -14.78 6.86
CA SER A 169 -22.56 -13.59 7.50
C SER A 169 -21.68 -13.21 8.70
N GLY A 170 -21.96 -12.10 9.38
CA GLY A 170 -21.21 -11.68 10.58
C GLY A 170 -19.75 -11.31 10.30
N PHE A 171 -18.99 -11.19 11.37
CA PHE A 171 -17.55 -10.94 11.36
C PHE A 171 -16.75 -12.25 11.35
N GLY A 172 -15.47 -12.13 10.91
CA GLY A 172 -14.52 -13.20 11.12
C GLY A 172 -14.24 -13.43 12.60
N VAL A 173 -13.89 -12.35 13.30
CA VAL A 173 -13.70 -12.35 14.77
C VAL A 173 -14.46 -11.19 15.39
N ARG A 174 -15.29 -11.49 16.39
CA ARG A 174 -15.92 -10.51 17.26
C ARG A 174 -15.44 -10.70 18.68
N ILE A 175 -14.83 -9.67 19.26
CA ILE A 175 -14.65 -9.56 20.70
C ILE A 175 -15.74 -8.62 21.21
N SER A 176 -16.45 -8.98 22.26
CA SER A 176 -17.64 -8.28 22.74
C SER A 176 -17.62 -8.04 24.23
N GLN A 177 -18.58 -7.26 24.72
CA GLN A 177 -18.77 -6.94 26.12
C GLN A 177 -17.60 -6.15 26.73
N THR A 178 -17.11 -6.59 27.87
CA THR A 178 -16.01 -5.97 28.62
C THR A 178 -14.70 -6.74 28.49
N ALA A 179 -14.60 -7.64 27.51
CA ALA A 179 -13.41 -8.45 27.29
C ALA A 179 -12.19 -7.57 26.97
N ILE A 180 -11.06 -7.89 27.59
CA ILE A 180 -9.77 -7.19 27.41
C ILE A 180 -8.69 -8.16 26.93
N ASN A 181 -7.57 -7.63 26.44
CA ASN A 181 -6.35 -8.37 26.10
C ASN A 181 -6.56 -9.52 25.10
N ALA A 182 -7.52 -9.41 24.19
CA ALA A 182 -7.63 -10.39 23.11
C ALA A 182 -6.46 -10.26 22.13
N THR A 183 -5.93 -11.41 21.68
CA THR A 183 -4.86 -11.50 20.68
C THR A 183 -5.41 -12.17 19.42
N ILE A 184 -5.35 -11.47 18.27
CA ILE A 184 -5.77 -11.99 16.97
C ILE A 184 -4.55 -11.99 16.04
N GLY A 185 -4.03 -13.18 15.72
CA GLY A 185 -2.73 -13.35 15.08
C GLY A 185 -1.59 -13.35 16.09
N GLY A 186 -0.43 -12.83 15.69
CA GLY A 186 0.77 -12.75 16.53
C GLY A 186 2.01 -12.43 15.70
N PRO A 187 3.18 -12.33 16.36
CA PRO A 187 4.42 -11.92 15.71
C PRO A 187 5.05 -13.03 14.83
N SER A 188 4.69 -14.29 15.08
CA SER A 188 5.22 -15.42 14.31
C SER A 188 4.41 -15.63 13.03
N PRO A 189 5.04 -16.05 11.93
CA PRO A 189 4.31 -16.49 10.75
C PRO A 189 3.24 -17.56 11.04
N ALA A 190 3.48 -18.46 12.00
CA ALA A 190 2.55 -19.51 12.40
C ALA A 190 1.25 -18.97 13.02
N ASP A 191 1.26 -17.76 13.56
CA ASP A 191 0.10 -17.15 14.21
C ASP A 191 -0.86 -16.47 13.20
N ARG A 192 -0.45 -16.34 11.93
CA ARG A 192 -1.20 -15.59 10.91
C ARG A 192 -2.55 -16.19 10.62
N ASN A 193 -3.62 -15.42 10.84
CA ASN A 193 -4.94 -15.77 10.34
C ASN A 193 -5.16 -15.22 8.92
N LEU A 194 -5.99 -15.92 8.14
CA LEU A 194 -6.66 -15.41 6.95
C LEU A 194 -8.11 -15.09 7.31
N ILE A 195 -8.51 -13.82 7.29
CA ILE A 195 -9.85 -13.36 7.71
C ILE A 195 -10.50 -12.64 6.52
N SER A 196 -11.26 -13.39 5.72
CA SER A 196 -11.76 -12.89 4.43
C SER A 196 -13.10 -13.50 4.06
N GLY A 197 -13.86 -12.84 3.18
CA GLY A 197 -15.16 -13.34 2.72
C GLY A 197 -16.28 -13.25 3.76
N ASN A 198 -16.13 -12.49 4.84
CA ASN A 198 -17.12 -12.35 5.91
C ASN A 198 -18.11 -11.21 5.59
N GLY A 199 -19.42 -11.43 5.84
CA GLY A 199 -20.47 -10.54 5.37
C GLY A 199 -20.54 -9.16 6.04
N GLN A 200 -20.07 -9.02 7.30
CA GLN A 200 -20.11 -7.76 8.05
C GLN A 200 -18.73 -7.12 8.25
N GLY A 201 -17.65 -7.87 8.13
CA GLY A 201 -16.30 -7.37 8.30
C GLY A 201 -15.32 -8.45 8.76
N GLY A 202 -14.02 -8.09 8.83
CA GLY A 202 -13.00 -9.03 9.29
C GLY A 202 -12.99 -9.16 10.81
N VAL A 203 -12.63 -8.08 11.50
CA VAL A 203 -12.50 -8.04 12.96
C VAL A 203 -13.31 -6.89 13.54
N ILE A 204 -14.02 -7.14 14.65
CA ILE A 204 -14.62 -6.09 15.48
C ILE A 204 -14.26 -6.29 16.95
N LEU A 205 -13.83 -5.22 17.59
CA LEU A 205 -13.54 -5.16 19.01
C LEU A 205 -14.66 -4.42 19.78
N PRO A 206 -14.77 -4.60 21.11
CA PRO A 206 -15.80 -3.94 21.92
C PRO A 206 -15.44 -2.48 22.19
N THR A 207 -16.45 -1.69 22.51
CA THR A 207 -16.30 -0.32 23.01
C THR A 207 -15.76 -0.31 24.44
N SER A 208 -14.91 0.66 24.76
CA SER A 208 -14.46 0.92 26.15
C SER A 208 -13.54 -0.14 26.77
N THR A 209 -12.85 -0.94 25.95
CA THR A 209 -11.85 -1.92 26.43
C THR A 209 -10.48 -1.63 25.82
N THR A 210 -9.43 -2.22 26.39
CA THR A 210 -8.04 -1.95 26.00
C THR A 210 -7.20 -3.22 25.99
N GLY A 211 -5.95 -3.11 25.52
CA GLY A 211 -4.98 -4.20 25.55
C GLY A 211 -5.12 -5.21 24.43
N HIS A 212 -6.00 -4.97 23.45
CA HIS A 212 -6.14 -5.87 22.30
C HIS A 212 -4.97 -5.74 21.34
N LEU A 213 -4.53 -6.90 20.83
CA LEU A 213 -3.48 -6.99 19.82
C LEU A 213 -4.03 -7.68 18.56
N ILE A 214 -3.91 -7.02 17.41
CA ILE A 214 -4.21 -7.59 16.09
C ILE A 214 -2.93 -7.53 15.29
N GLN A 215 -2.26 -8.68 15.07
CA GLN A 215 -0.93 -8.68 14.50
C GLN A 215 -0.73 -9.76 13.45
N GLY A 216 -0.07 -9.40 12.34
CA GLY A 216 0.44 -10.35 11.35
C GLY A 216 -0.61 -11.04 10.48
N ASN A 217 -1.87 -10.59 10.46
CA ASN A 217 -2.97 -11.23 9.74
C ASN A 217 -3.07 -10.75 8.28
N TYR A 218 -3.76 -11.54 7.46
CA TYR A 218 -4.31 -11.15 6.16
C TYR A 218 -5.81 -10.93 6.30
N VAL A 219 -6.31 -9.74 5.93
CA VAL A 219 -7.72 -9.36 6.07
C VAL A 219 -8.26 -8.80 4.75
N GLY A 220 -9.23 -9.51 4.17
CA GLY A 220 -9.88 -9.14 2.91
C GLY A 220 -9.18 -9.68 1.65
N THR A 221 -8.11 -10.46 1.79
CA THR A 221 -7.37 -11.06 0.67
C THR A 221 -7.50 -12.57 0.62
N ASP A 222 -7.03 -13.18 -0.46
CA ASP A 222 -6.80 -14.62 -0.56
C ASP A 222 -5.51 -15.04 0.20
N VAL A 223 -5.26 -16.31 0.26
CA VAL A 223 -4.07 -16.92 0.87
C VAL A 223 -2.76 -16.40 0.25
N THR A 224 -2.77 -15.99 -1.01
CA THR A 224 -1.58 -15.43 -1.67
C THR A 224 -1.33 -13.98 -1.28
N GLY A 225 -2.32 -13.26 -0.75
CA GLY A 225 -2.26 -11.82 -0.47
C GLY A 225 -2.19 -10.95 -1.73
N THR A 226 -2.67 -11.44 -2.88
CA THR A 226 -2.64 -10.73 -4.17
C THR A 226 -4.01 -10.53 -4.80
N LEU A 227 -5.03 -11.28 -4.34
CA LEU A 227 -6.40 -11.18 -4.83
C LEU A 227 -7.35 -10.79 -3.69
N ALA A 228 -8.35 -9.97 -3.99
CA ALA A 228 -9.38 -9.62 -3.03
C ALA A 228 -10.34 -10.79 -2.79
N LEU A 229 -10.55 -11.15 -1.53
CA LEU A 229 -11.67 -11.94 -1.03
C LEU A 229 -12.43 -11.08 -0.02
N SER A 230 -13.07 -10.06 -0.54
CA SER A 230 -13.60 -8.94 0.23
C SER A 230 -14.47 -9.36 1.42
N THR A 231 -14.27 -8.69 2.56
CA THR A 231 -15.29 -8.65 3.59
C THR A 231 -16.40 -7.67 3.18
N GLY A 232 -17.65 -7.94 3.56
CA GLY A 232 -18.79 -7.08 3.22
C GLY A 232 -18.77 -5.72 3.93
N GLY A 233 -18.05 -5.61 5.04
CA GLY A 233 -17.85 -4.39 5.82
C GLY A 233 -16.43 -3.86 5.76
N VAL A 234 -16.02 -3.16 6.82
CA VAL A 234 -14.63 -2.75 7.02
C VAL A 234 -13.76 -3.97 7.34
N GLY A 235 -12.48 -3.91 6.94
CA GLY A 235 -11.52 -4.95 7.31
C GLY A 235 -11.44 -5.12 8.83
N MET A 236 -11.24 -4.03 9.56
CA MET A 236 -11.17 -4.01 11.02
C MET A 236 -11.90 -2.79 11.59
N GLN A 237 -12.72 -3.01 12.62
CA GLN A 237 -13.27 -1.96 13.48
C GLN A 237 -12.69 -2.13 14.88
N VAL A 238 -11.88 -1.18 15.31
CA VAL A 238 -11.06 -1.34 16.51
C VAL A 238 -11.23 -0.20 17.51
N TYR A 239 -11.18 -0.56 18.77
CA TYR A 239 -11.31 0.31 19.94
C TYR A 239 -10.16 0.02 20.89
N GLY A 240 -9.30 0.99 21.18
CA GLY A 240 -8.23 0.84 22.16
C GLY A 240 -7.24 -0.30 21.88
N ALA A 241 -6.84 -0.49 20.62
CA ALA A 241 -6.07 -1.65 20.19
C ALA A 241 -4.71 -1.29 19.56
N SER A 242 -3.82 -2.29 19.54
CA SER A 242 -2.62 -2.29 18.71
C SER A 242 -2.85 -3.11 17.45
N VAL A 243 -2.74 -2.47 16.26
CA VAL A 243 -2.88 -3.06 14.93
C VAL A 243 -1.51 -3.04 14.27
N ILE A 244 -0.82 -4.17 14.23
CA ILE A 244 0.61 -4.22 13.91
C ILE A 244 0.91 -5.23 12.81
N GLY A 245 1.57 -4.78 11.73
CA GLY A 245 2.13 -5.67 10.71
C GLY A 245 1.10 -6.56 10.02
N ASN A 246 -0.12 -6.07 9.75
CA ASN A 246 -1.14 -6.81 9.01
C ASN A 246 -1.17 -6.41 7.53
N LEU A 247 -1.67 -7.29 6.67
CA LEU A 247 -2.13 -6.97 5.33
C LEU A 247 -3.65 -6.77 5.37
N ILE A 248 -4.12 -5.54 5.08
CA ILE A 248 -5.53 -5.14 5.17
C ILE A 248 -5.94 -4.53 3.83
N SER A 249 -6.48 -5.35 2.93
CA SER A 249 -6.68 -4.95 1.54
C SER A 249 -7.88 -5.64 0.90
N GLY A 250 -8.47 -5.02 -0.11
CA GLY A 250 -9.59 -5.58 -0.85
C GLY A 250 -10.94 -5.53 -0.11
N ASN A 251 -11.10 -4.79 0.98
CA ASN A 251 -12.33 -4.72 1.75
C ASN A 251 -13.31 -3.69 1.17
N LEU A 252 -14.62 -3.98 1.20
CA LEU A 252 -15.64 -3.18 0.49
C LEU A 252 -15.97 -1.84 1.17
N ASN A 253 -15.82 -1.73 2.49
CA ASN A 253 -16.19 -0.51 3.22
C ASN A 253 -15.01 0.20 3.91
N GLY A 254 -13.78 -0.13 3.52
CA GLY A 254 -12.56 0.47 4.04
C GLY A 254 -11.65 -0.52 4.76
N GLY A 255 -10.40 -0.12 4.98
CA GLY A 255 -9.40 -0.96 5.62
C GLY A 255 -9.62 -1.05 7.13
N VAL A 256 -9.43 0.06 7.84
CA VAL A 256 -9.51 0.12 9.31
C VAL A 256 -10.37 1.30 9.74
N LEU A 257 -11.33 1.04 10.64
CA LEU A 257 -12.07 2.07 11.37
C LEU A 257 -11.51 2.15 12.80
N LEU A 258 -10.92 3.30 13.14
CA LEU A 258 -10.36 3.56 14.47
C LEU A 258 -11.35 4.34 15.32
N ILE A 259 -11.59 3.85 16.53
CA ILE A 259 -12.39 4.50 17.53
C ILE A 259 -11.62 4.44 18.85
N GLN A 260 -11.61 5.49 19.65
CA GLN A 260 -10.75 5.64 20.84
C GLN A 260 -9.25 5.66 20.47
N THR A 261 -8.37 5.55 21.47
CA THR A 261 -6.92 5.60 21.30
C THR A 261 -6.36 4.28 20.79
N ASN A 262 -5.73 4.28 19.64
CA ASN A 262 -5.17 3.09 18.99
C ASN A 262 -3.69 3.30 18.61
N VAL A 263 -2.99 2.19 18.40
CA VAL A 263 -1.65 2.16 17.80
C VAL A 263 -1.71 1.38 16.49
N VAL A 264 -1.34 2.01 15.37
CA VAL A 264 -1.41 1.39 14.03
C VAL A 264 -0.05 1.47 13.38
N GLN A 265 0.69 0.36 13.29
CA GLN A 265 2.09 0.36 12.88
C GLN A 265 2.46 -0.80 11.96
N GLY A 266 3.29 -0.52 10.95
CA GLY A 266 3.89 -1.52 10.07
C GLY A 266 2.90 -2.29 9.19
N ASN A 267 1.68 -1.77 9.00
CA ASN A 267 0.66 -2.44 8.20
C ASN A 267 0.78 -2.10 6.71
N LEU A 268 0.33 -3.01 5.87
CA LEU A 268 0.10 -2.82 4.44
C LEU A 268 -1.40 -2.65 4.21
N ILE A 269 -1.84 -1.46 3.74
CA ILE A 269 -3.26 -1.09 3.65
C ILE A 269 -3.57 -0.60 2.24
N GLY A 270 -4.36 -1.39 1.48
CA GLY A 270 -4.71 -1.08 0.09
C GLY A 270 -3.69 -1.57 -0.94
N THR A 271 -2.70 -2.33 -0.51
CA THR A 271 -1.69 -2.94 -1.38
C THR A 271 -1.79 -4.46 -1.37
N GLN A 272 -1.15 -5.12 -2.33
CA GLN A 272 -0.82 -6.53 -2.21
C GLN A 272 0.24 -6.75 -1.13
N ARG A 273 0.54 -8.00 -0.82
CA ARG A 273 1.52 -8.40 0.21
C ARG A 273 2.93 -7.84 0.00
N ASP A 274 3.27 -7.39 -1.21
CA ASP A 274 4.56 -6.79 -1.54
C ASP A 274 4.69 -5.32 -1.11
N GLY A 275 3.57 -4.70 -0.69
CA GLY A 275 3.51 -3.28 -0.36
C GLY A 275 3.63 -2.33 -1.56
N VAL A 276 3.59 -2.84 -2.79
CA VAL A 276 3.86 -2.09 -4.03
C VAL A 276 2.69 -2.14 -5.01
N ALA A 277 2.16 -3.33 -5.28
CA ALA A 277 1.04 -3.50 -6.21
C ALA A 277 -0.30 -3.15 -5.55
N ALA A 278 -1.24 -2.61 -6.33
CA ALA A 278 -2.55 -2.19 -5.83
C ALA A 278 -3.45 -3.37 -5.45
N LEU A 279 -4.14 -3.23 -4.32
CA LEU A 279 -5.28 -4.05 -3.90
C LEU A 279 -6.20 -3.21 -3.00
N PRO A 280 -6.96 -2.26 -3.57
CA PRO A 280 -7.62 -1.18 -2.84
C PRO A 280 -8.66 -1.65 -1.83
N ASN A 281 -8.76 -0.93 -0.70
CA ASN A 281 -9.97 -0.90 0.11
C ASN A 281 -10.90 0.19 -0.45
N ALA A 282 -12.23 -0.05 -0.41
CA ALA A 282 -13.21 0.87 -0.98
C ALA A 282 -13.84 1.81 0.07
N ASN A 283 -14.78 2.62 -0.34
CA ASN A 283 -15.60 3.55 0.44
C ASN A 283 -14.82 4.46 1.40
N PHE A 284 -14.60 4.07 2.66
CA PHE A 284 -13.95 4.91 3.66
C PHE A 284 -12.42 5.04 3.48
N GLY A 285 -11.84 4.39 2.49
CA GLY A 285 -10.41 4.47 2.21
C GLY A 285 -9.56 3.51 3.04
N GLY A 286 -8.31 3.92 3.31
CA GLY A 286 -7.35 3.08 4.04
C GLY A 286 -7.64 3.00 5.52
N ILE A 287 -7.55 4.12 6.21
CA ILE A 287 -7.86 4.28 7.64
C ILE A 287 -8.92 5.37 7.80
N ASN A 288 -9.99 5.07 8.52
CA ASN A 288 -10.97 6.07 8.94
C ASN A 288 -10.90 6.26 10.45
N ILE A 289 -10.77 7.49 10.91
CA ILE A 289 -10.69 7.87 12.32
C ILE A 289 -12.02 8.48 12.73
N ASN A 290 -12.65 7.88 13.76
CA ASN A 290 -13.95 8.32 14.26
C ASN A 290 -13.97 8.32 15.79
N SER A 291 -14.12 9.48 16.41
CA SER A 291 -14.14 9.63 17.87
C SER A 291 -12.87 9.06 18.55
N SER A 292 -11.71 9.32 17.93
CA SER A 292 -10.39 8.98 18.47
C SER A 292 -9.81 10.15 19.27
N SER A 293 -8.96 9.84 20.23
CA SER A 293 -8.15 10.86 20.90
C SER A 293 -6.81 10.27 21.31
N GLY A 294 -5.73 10.78 20.71
CA GLY A 294 -4.37 10.38 21.01
C GLY A 294 -3.94 9.06 20.37
N SER A 295 -4.50 8.69 19.21
CA SER A 295 -3.98 7.55 18.44
C SER A 295 -2.61 7.85 17.85
N THR A 296 -1.84 6.78 17.65
CA THR A 296 -0.54 6.82 16.96
C THR A 296 -0.59 5.97 15.72
N ILE A 297 -0.44 6.61 14.55
CA ILE A 297 -0.43 5.95 13.23
C ILE A 297 0.96 6.11 12.63
N GLY A 298 1.71 5.03 12.55
CA GLY A 298 3.13 5.05 12.19
C GLY A 298 4.04 5.28 13.39
N GLY A 299 5.15 5.96 13.18
CA GLY A 299 6.15 6.30 14.20
C GLY A 299 7.57 6.27 13.66
N SER A 300 8.52 6.80 14.44
CA SER A 300 9.93 6.96 14.06
C SER A 300 10.80 5.71 14.25
N GLY A 301 10.28 4.66 14.88
CA GLY A 301 11.00 3.40 15.04
C GLY A 301 11.03 2.58 13.75
N ALA A 302 12.07 1.79 13.58
CA ALA A 302 12.21 0.93 12.39
C ALA A 302 10.99 0.00 12.24
N GLY A 303 10.36 0.02 11.06
CA GLY A 303 9.19 -0.81 10.75
C GLY A 303 7.86 -0.31 11.34
N GLN A 304 7.81 0.85 11.99
CA GLN A 304 6.57 1.41 12.52
C GLN A 304 5.72 2.12 11.46
N GLY A 305 6.33 2.67 10.43
CA GLY A 305 5.59 3.30 9.32
C GLY A 305 4.69 2.31 8.60
N ASN A 306 3.44 2.69 8.35
CA ASN A 306 2.52 1.92 7.52
C ASN A 306 2.71 2.26 6.03
N VAL A 307 2.38 1.34 5.13
CA VAL A 307 2.14 1.63 3.71
C VAL A 307 0.64 1.73 3.50
N ILE A 308 0.14 2.92 3.14
CA ILE A 308 -1.29 3.21 2.95
C ILE A 308 -1.47 3.74 1.53
N ALA A 309 -1.80 2.84 0.60
CA ALA A 309 -1.76 3.20 -0.80
C ALA A 309 -2.90 2.55 -1.61
N PHE A 310 -3.23 3.20 -2.74
CA PHE A 310 -4.24 2.76 -3.72
C PHE A 310 -5.67 2.68 -3.20
N ASN A 311 -5.97 3.09 -1.96
CA ASN A 311 -7.32 3.03 -1.42
C ASN A 311 -8.26 3.97 -2.18
N ILE A 312 -9.52 3.56 -2.32
CA ILE A 312 -10.57 4.40 -2.88
C ILE A 312 -11.01 5.38 -1.79
N ASN A 313 -10.88 6.69 -2.04
CA ASN A 313 -10.99 7.78 -1.10
C ASN A 313 -9.66 8.05 -0.37
N SER A 314 -9.67 8.67 0.82
CA SER A 314 -8.47 9.12 1.52
C SER A 314 -7.58 7.96 1.99
N GLY A 315 -6.27 8.20 2.05
CA GLY A 315 -5.35 7.30 2.73
C GLY A 315 -5.71 7.18 4.22
N ILE A 316 -5.77 8.33 4.91
CA ILE A 316 -6.27 8.47 6.28
C ILE A 316 -7.34 9.56 6.26
N GLY A 317 -8.57 9.21 6.60
CA GLY A 317 -9.69 10.15 6.67
C GLY A 317 -10.27 10.24 8.07
N PHE A 318 -10.73 11.42 8.45
CA PHE A 318 -11.44 11.65 9.71
C PHE A 318 -12.94 11.79 9.44
N THR A 319 -13.76 11.14 10.27
CA THR A 319 -15.21 11.26 10.18
C THR A 319 -15.65 12.64 10.65
N PRO A 320 -16.41 13.41 9.84
CA PRO A 320 -16.91 14.71 10.24
C PRO A 320 -17.77 14.64 11.51
N GLY A 321 -17.50 15.53 12.46
CA GLY A 321 -18.23 15.57 13.74
C GLY A 321 -17.84 14.46 14.73
N GLY A 322 -16.86 13.64 14.41
CA GLY A 322 -16.35 12.59 15.31
C GLY A 322 -15.57 13.10 16.53
N GLY A 323 -15.15 14.37 16.53
CA GLY A 323 -14.42 14.98 17.65
C GLY A 323 -13.03 14.39 17.90
N SER A 324 -12.41 13.83 16.87
CA SER A 324 -11.08 13.21 16.95
C SER A 324 -9.99 14.28 17.09
N GLN A 325 -9.09 14.13 18.07
CA GLN A 325 -8.03 15.09 18.38
C GLN A 325 -6.77 14.37 18.86
N PHE A 326 -5.63 15.03 18.75
CA PHE A 326 -4.34 14.54 19.24
C PHE A 326 -3.88 13.23 18.57
N ASP A 327 -4.39 12.95 17.36
CA ASP A 327 -4.03 11.76 16.61
C ASP A 327 -2.75 12.02 15.80
N ARG A 328 -1.67 11.39 16.24
CA ARG A 328 -0.34 11.52 15.64
C ARG A 328 -0.19 10.62 14.42
N ILE A 329 0.10 11.21 13.28
CA ILE A 329 0.38 10.50 12.02
C ILE A 329 1.83 10.82 11.64
N SER A 330 2.73 9.82 11.67
CA SER A 330 4.16 10.06 11.53
C SER A 330 4.84 8.96 10.71
N GLN A 331 5.70 9.36 9.78
CA GLN A 331 6.60 8.52 8.97
C GLN A 331 5.90 7.33 8.27
N ASN A 332 4.63 7.51 7.88
CA ASN A 332 3.95 6.55 7.03
C ASN A 332 4.31 6.80 5.55
N SER A 333 4.25 5.75 4.74
CA SER A 333 4.23 5.86 3.29
C SER A 333 2.78 5.95 2.83
N ILE A 334 2.30 7.15 2.51
CA ILE A 334 0.94 7.40 2.06
C ILE A 334 1.01 7.87 0.61
N HIS A 335 0.41 7.13 -0.34
CA HIS A 335 0.50 7.50 -1.76
C HIS A 335 -0.52 6.80 -2.64
N SER A 336 -0.83 7.41 -3.79
CA SER A 336 -1.68 6.82 -4.83
C SER A 336 -3.09 6.47 -4.35
N ASN A 337 -3.59 7.09 -3.28
CA ASN A 337 -4.99 7.00 -2.89
C ASN A 337 -5.82 7.90 -3.81
N THR A 338 -7.13 7.62 -4.00
CA THR A 338 -7.94 8.42 -4.94
C THR A 338 -8.47 9.72 -4.35
N GLY A 339 -8.33 9.91 -3.04
CA GLY A 339 -8.59 11.15 -2.31
C GLY A 339 -7.33 11.65 -1.64
N LEU A 340 -7.44 12.60 -0.72
CA LEU A 340 -6.29 13.15 0.01
C LEU A 340 -5.53 12.07 0.78
N GLY A 341 -4.21 12.20 0.87
CA GLY A 341 -3.39 11.33 1.70
C GLY A 341 -3.83 11.35 3.17
N ILE A 342 -4.01 12.54 3.73
CA ILE A 342 -4.64 12.81 5.04
C ILE A 342 -5.77 13.79 4.79
N SER A 343 -6.98 13.52 5.28
CA SER A 343 -8.16 14.39 5.17
C SER A 343 -8.81 14.58 6.53
N LEU A 344 -8.72 15.77 7.09
CA LEU A 344 -9.28 16.11 8.41
C LEU A 344 -10.81 16.27 8.40
N PHE A 345 -11.43 16.35 7.22
CA PHE A 345 -12.87 16.66 7.10
C PHE A 345 -13.60 15.77 6.07
N SER A 346 -13.04 14.63 5.68
CA SER A 346 -13.59 13.77 4.60
C SER A 346 -13.89 14.56 3.30
N SER A 347 -13.06 15.55 2.99
CA SER A 347 -13.12 16.39 1.80
C SER A 347 -12.15 15.91 0.74
N LEU A 348 -12.39 16.30 -0.52
CA LEU A 348 -11.42 16.13 -1.61
C LEU A 348 -10.43 17.31 -1.71
N THR A 349 -10.65 18.36 -0.94
CA THR A 349 -9.75 19.50 -0.82
C THR A 349 -9.32 19.65 0.63
N PRO A 350 -8.05 20.00 0.90
CA PRO A 350 -7.57 20.21 2.25
C PRO A 350 -8.34 21.33 2.96
N PHE A 351 -8.41 21.22 4.27
CA PHE A 351 -8.89 22.32 5.11
C PHE A 351 -7.91 23.50 5.00
N PRO A 352 -8.38 24.72 4.68
CA PRO A 352 -7.47 25.82 4.45
C PRO A 352 -6.79 26.27 5.75
N ASN A 353 -5.48 26.57 5.67
CA ASN A 353 -4.77 27.22 6.77
C ASN A 353 -5.41 28.57 7.12
N ASP A 354 -5.50 28.86 8.40
CA ASP A 354 -5.98 30.14 8.91
C ASP A 354 -4.93 30.85 9.80
N LEU A 355 -5.20 32.10 10.20
CA LEU A 355 -4.24 32.87 10.96
C LEU A 355 -4.27 32.49 12.45
N ALA A 356 -3.13 32.08 12.96
CA ALA A 356 -2.91 31.65 14.34
C ALA A 356 -3.63 30.35 14.75
N ASP A 357 -4.20 29.60 13.80
CA ASP A 357 -4.74 28.26 14.01
C ASP A 357 -5.74 28.18 15.19
N PRO A 358 -6.77 29.04 15.22
CA PRO A 358 -7.66 29.16 16.38
C PRO A 358 -8.77 28.13 16.40
N ASP A 359 -8.96 27.39 15.32
CA ASP A 359 -10.05 26.44 15.18
C ASP A 359 -9.76 25.12 15.96
N THR A 360 -10.85 24.58 16.47
CA THR A 360 -10.86 23.29 17.17
C THR A 360 -11.65 22.24 16.38
N VAL A 361 -12.12 22.63 15.21
CA VAL A 361 -12.79 21.80 14.22
C VAL A 361 -12.25 22.23 12.85
N PRO A 362 -11.99 21.31 11.94
CA PRO A 362 -12.28 19.89 11.96
C PRO A 362 -11.39 19.08 12.95
N SER A 363 -11.33 17.76 12.76
CA SER A 363 -10.50 16.85 13.57
C SER A 363 -9.04 17.30 13.68
N ASN A 364 -8.29 16.80 14.66
CA ASN A 364 -6.94 17.24 14.97
C ASN A 364 -6.81 18.77 15.11
N ASN A 365 -7.83 19.39 15.70
CA ASN A 365 -7.91 20.83 15.95
C ASN A 365 -7.63 21.69 14.71
N GLY A 366 -7.92 21.18 13.51
CA GLY A 366 -7.67 21.89 12.26
C GLY A 366 -6.20 22.20 11.97
N GLN A 367 -5.25 21.52 12.62
CA GLN A 367 -3.82 21.86 12.58
C GLN A 367 -3.36 22.29 11.18
N ASN A 368 -2.88 23.52 11.09
CA ASN A 368 -2.35 24.09 9.85
C ASN A 368 -1.15 23.29 9.31
N TYR A 369 -1.11 23.09 7.99
CA TYR A 369 0.01 22.45 7.30
C TYR A 369 1.11 23.45 6.95
N PRO A 370 2.40 23.01 6.82
CA PRO A 370 3.51 23.88 6.42
C PRO A 370 3.36 24.39 4.99
N VAL A 371 3.93 25.55 4.70
CA VAL A 371 4.06 26.12 3.34
C VAL A 371 5.51 26.00 2.90
N ILE A 372 5.80 25.10 1.96
CA ILE A 372 7.13 24.97 1.36
C ILE A 372 7.31 26.09 0.35
N VAL A 373 8.32 26.96 0.56
CA VAL A 373 8.60 28.11 -0.31
C VAL A 373 9.64 27.76 -1.37
N SER A 374 10.59 26.88 -1.04
CA SER A 374 11.66 26.47 -1.95
C SER A 374 12.08 25.04 -1.67
N ALA A 375 12.26 24.24 -2.73
CA ALA A 375 12.73 22.85 -2.66
C ALA A 375 13.55 22.45 -3.91
N PRO A 376 14.63 23.20 -4.28
CA PRO A 376 15.48 22.80 -5.40
C PRO A 376 16.17 21.47 -5.11
N ILE A 377 16.22 20.60 -6.13
CA ILE A 377 16.94 19.33 -6.07
C ILE A 377 18.20 19.42 -6.93
N ALA A 378 19.34 19.10 -6.35
CA ALA A 378 20.63 19.04 -7.02
C ALA A 378 21.39 17.78 -6.56
N ALA A 379 21.91 17.00 -7.51
CA ALA A 379 22.69 15.79 -7.23
C ALA A 379 22.02 14.83 -6.23
N GLY A 380 20.69 14.65 -6.33
CA GLY A 380 19.94 13.75 -5.44
C GLY A 380 19.68 14.29 -4.04
N THR A 381 19.97 15.58 -3.81
CA THR A 381 19.70 16.27 -2.54
C THR A 381 18.71 17.40 -2.77
N VAL A 382 17.63 17.45 -1.98
CA VAL A 382 16.71 18.59 -1.92
C VAL A 382 17.15 19.55 -0.83
N THR A 383 17.04 20.86 -1.09
CA THR A 383 17.23 21.92 -0.09
C THR A 383 15.91 22.61 0.17
N ILE A 384 15.30 22.36 1.33
CA ILE A 384 13.95 22.81 1.66
C ILE A 384 14.00 24.05 2.55
N SER A 385 13.17 25.04 2.20
CA SER A 385 12.87 26.19 3.05
C SER A 385 11.38 26.50 3.00
N GLY A 386 10.82 26.95 4.11
CA GLY A 386 9.40 27.26 4.20
C GLY A 386 9.00 27.94 5.49
N THR A 387 7.70 28.06 5.67
CA THR A 387 7.07 28.71 6.82
C THR A 387 5.90 27.88 7.33
N ILE A 388 5.51 28.13 8.56
CA ILE A 388 4.25 27.68 9.13
C ILE A 388 3.68 28.79 10.00
N ASN A 389 2.35 28.92 9.99
CA ASN A 389 1.60 29.72 10.95
C ASN A 389 0.68 28.76 11.71
N SER A 390 0.71 28.79 13.03
CA SER A 390 -0.09 27.98 13.93
C SER A 390 -0.23 28.68 15.26
N ASN A 391 -0.70 28.02 16.30
CA ASN A 391 -0.84 28.58 17.63
C ASN A 391 0.47 29.26 18.12
N ALA A 392 0.34 30.34 18.86
CA ALA A 392 1.47 31.12 19.37
C ALA A 392 2.33 30.30 20.35
N SER A 393 3.65 30.47 20.29
CA SER A 393 4.62 29.83 21.18
C SER A 393 4.51 28.33 21.28
N THR A 394 4.12 27.67 20.17
CA THR A 394 3.87 26.23 20.08
C THR A 394 5.04 25.52 19.37
N ALA A 395 5.50 24.41 19.95
CA ALA A 395 6.46 23.52 19.30
C ALA A 395 5.74 22.64 18.26
N LEU A 396 6.29 22.58 17.06
CA LEU A 396 5.77 21.81 15.93
C LEU A 396 6.87 20.92 15.37
N HIS A 397 6.55 19.66 15.14
CA HIS A 397 7.38 18.72 14.42
C HIS A 397 6.95 18.69 12.95
N ILE A 398 7.85 19.06 12.03
CA ILE A 398 7.58 19.11 10.59
C ILE A 398 8.26 17.92 9.93
N GLU A 399 7.50 17.08 9.25
CA GLU A 399 8.00 15.96 8.46
C GLU A 399 7.96 16.32 6.97
N PHE A 400 8.98 15.88 6.23
CA PHE A 400 9.11 16.08 4.79
C PHE A 400 9.07 14.74 4.06
N PHE A 401 8.38 14.76 2.90
CA PHE A 401 8.18 13.60 2.07
C PHE A 401 8.52 13.91 0.61
N SER A 402 8.99 12.90 -0.10
CA SER A 402 9.17 12.98 -1.55
C SER A 402 8.19 12.05 -2.27
N ASN A 403 7.76 12.47 -3.47
CA ASN A 403 6.75 11.81 -4.28
C ASN A 403 7.16 11.75 -5.74
N ILE A 404 6.65 10.76 -6.49
CA ILE A 404 6.85 10.63 -7.95
C ILE A 404 6.12 11.76 -8.68
N ALA A 405 4.91 12.07 -8.25
CA ALA A 405 4.05 13.11 -8.80
C ALA A 405 3.26 13.77 -7.67
N CYS A 406 2.73 14.96 -7.94
CA CYS A 406 1.74 15.60 -7.09
C CYS A 406 0.39 14.89 -7.21
N ASP A 407 -0.35 14.78 -6.13
CA ASP A 407 -1.74 14.37 -6.18
C ASP A 407 -2.59 15.34 -7.02
N ALA A 408 -3.69 14.87 -7.60
CA ALA A 408 -4.58 15.67 -8.45
C ALA A 408 -5.21 16.85 -7.71
N SER A 409 -5.30 16.80 -6.39
CA SER A 409 -5.75 17.93 -5.55
C SER A 409 -4.76 19.10 -5.52
N GLY A 410 -3.50 18.88 -5.91
CA GLY A 410 -2.39 19.81 -5.72
C GLY A 410 -1.76 19.74 -4.31
N PHE A 411 -2.21 18.82 -3.44
CA PHE A 411 -1.74 18.64 -2.06
C PHE A 411 -1.39 17.18 -1.80
N GLY A 412 -0.25 16.94 -1.17
CA GLY A 412 0.16 15.58 -0.83
C GLY A 412 0.54 14.75 -2.06
N GLU A 413 0.70 13.48 -1.95
CA GLU A 413 0.64 12.73 -0.69
C GLU A 413 2.04 12.69 -0.03
N GLY A 414 2.40 11.62 0.70
CA GLY A 414 3.71 11.43 1.35
C GLY A 414 4.26 10.03 1.10
N ARG A 415 4.85 9.78 -0.09
CA ARG A 415 5.31 8.43 -0.47
C ARG A 415 6.54 7.99 0.30
N THR A 416 7.55 8.84 0.38
CA THR A 416 8.82 8.49 1.05
C THR A 416 9.18 9.58 2.05
N PHE A 417 9.23 9.23 3.32
CA PHE A 417 9.78 10.11 4.35
C PHE A 417 11.26 10.37 4.06
N ILE A 418 11.66 11.66 4.01
CA ILE A 418 13.04 12.07 3.70
C ILE A 418 13.72 12.80 4.86
N GLY A 419 12.98 13.27 5.85
CA GLY A 419 13.53 13.93 7.02
C GLY A 419 12.53 14.79 7.77
N ALA A 420 12.96 15.38 8.87
CA ALA A 420 12.13 16.21 9.73
C ALA A 420 12.90 17.35 10.37
N THR A 421 12.19 18.33 10.91
CA THR A 421 12.73 19.40 11.74
C THR A 421 11.70 19.84 12.78
N ASP A 422 12.20 20.38 13.89
CA ASP A 422 11.35 20.99 14.91
C ASP A 422 11.46 22.51 14.82
N VAL A 423 10.34 23.19 14.99
CA VAL A 423 10.25 24.66 15.07
C VAL A 423 9.38 25.08 16.24
N VAL A 424 9.56 26.31 16.67
CA VAL A 424 8.68 26.95 17.68
C VAL A 424 8.13 28.23 17.08
N THR A 425 6.82 28.37 17.09
CA THR A 425 6.15 29.59 16.61
C THR A 425 6.41 30.76 17.57
N ASN A 426 6.50 31.98 17.03
CA ASN A 426 6.60 33.20 17.82
C ASN A 426 5.25 33.60 18.44
N ALA A 427 5.21 34.75 19.12
CA ALA A 427 4.00 35.28 19.75
C ALA A 427 2.85 35.60 18.77
N SER A 428 3.12 35.66 17.46
CA SER A 428 2.13 35.84 16.39
C SER A 428 1.83 34.54 15.64
N GLY A 429 2.25 33.40 16.16
CA GLY A 429 2.02 32.09 15.54
C GLY A 429 2.95 31.76 14.36
N ASN A 430 3.94 32.57 14.02
CA ASN A 430 4.79 32.35 12.85
C ASN A 430 6.09 31.61 13.19
N ALA A 431 6.49 30.67 12.36
CA ALA A 431 7.83 30.10 12.34
C ALA A 431 8.32 29.91 10.90
N SER A 432 9.64 29.83 10.74
CA SER A 432 10.30 29.51 9.46
C SER A 432 11.25 28.36 9.68
N PHE A 433 11.46 27.56 8.64
CA PHE A 433 12.41 26.46 8.62
C PHE A 433 13.30 26.50 7.38
N GLY A 434 14.49 25.92 7.51
CA GLY A 434 15.46 25.80 6.43
C GLY A 434 16.43 26.99 6.29
N PRO A 435 17.38 26.85 5.32
CA PRO A 435 17.52 25.74 4.37
C PRO A 435 17.93 24.43 5.04
N LEU A 436 17.21 23.34 4.74
CA LEU A 436 17.43 21.97 5.23
C LEU A 436 17.74 21.06 4.06
N ALA A 437 18.79 20.25 4.15
CA ALA A 437 19.21 19.36 3.07
C ALA A 437 18.87 17.88 3.39
N PHE A 438 18.15 17.22 2.49
CA PHE A 438 17.76 15.81 2.60
C PHE A 438 18.04 15.06 1.30
N ALA A 439 18.45 13.78 1.42
CA ALA A 439 18.54 12.90 0.25
C ALA A 439 17.15 12.57 -0.29
N VAL A 440 17.00 12.59 -1.60
CA VAL A 440 15.74 12.27 -2.30
C VAL A 440 15.94 11.08 -3.20
N PRO A 441 15.06 10.05 -3.14
CA PRO A 441 15.10 8.94 -4.07
C PRO A 441 14.98 9.40 -5.53
N ALA A 442 15.71 8.75 -6.42
CA ALA A 442 15.62 9.02 -7.85
C ALA A 442 14.18 8.87 -8.36
N GLY A 443 13.73 9.82 -9.19
CA GLY A 443 12.37 9.82 -9.74
C GLY A 443 11.27 10.33 -8.77
N GLN A 444 11.63 10.92 -7.64
CA GLN A 444 10.66 11.52 -6.70
C GLN A 444 10.89 13.03 -6.52
N PRO A 445 10.63 13.87 -7.55
CA PRO A 445 10.98 15.28 -7.52
C PRO A 445 9.98 16.18 -6.77
N VAL A 446 8.87 15.64 -6.30
CA VAL A 446 7.81 16.42 -5.64
C VAL A 446 7.94 16.32 -4.14
N ILE A 447 7.99 17.46 -3.45
CA ILE A 447 8.15 17.54 -2.00
C ILE A 447 6.85 18.03 -1.36
N THR A 448 6.49 17.37 -0.26
CA THR A 448 5.36 17.71 0.59
C THR A 448 5.76 17.63 2.05
N SER A 449 4.94 18.15 2.94
CA SER A 449 5.23 18.16 4.37
C SER A 449 3.95 18.08 5.19
N THR A 450 4.07 17.61 6.43
CA THR A 450 3.05 17.69 7.48
C THR A 450 3.62 18.39 8.70
N ALA A 451 2.77 18.93 9.57
CA ALA A 451 3.14 19.44 10.87
C ALA A 451 2.38 18.69 11.96
N THR A 452 3.06 18.37 13.03
CA THR A 452 2.45 17.75 14.22
C THR A 452 2.71 18.62 15.44
N SER A 453 1.65 18.99 16.15
CA SER A 453 1.75 19.74 17.40
C SER A 453 2.36 18.92 18.53
N GLY A 454 2.85 19.56 19.57
CA GLY A 454 3.32 18.87 20.79
C GLY A 454 2.24 18.01 21.46
N ALA A 455 0.97 18.35 21.26
CA ALA A 455 -0.18 17.59 21.75
C ALA A 455 -0.44 16.31 20.92
N GLY A 456 -0.03 16.30 19.64
CA GLY A 456 -0.21 15.14 18.75
C GLY A 456 -1.05 15.43 17.52
N ASP A 457 -1.66 16.61 17.38
CA ASP A 457 -2.47 16.94 16.21
C ASP A 457 -1.59 17.02 14.96
N THR A 458 -1.79 16.12 14.02
CA THR A 458 -1.09 16.12 12.73
C THR A 458 -1.97 16.74 11.66
N SER A 459 -1.39 17.65 10.87
CA SER A 459 -2.04 18.34 9.76
C SER A 459 -2.30 17.43 8.56
N GLU A 460 -3.06 17.92 7.60
CA GLU A 460 -3.05 17.42 6.24
C GLU A 460 -1.68 17.67 5.57
N PHE A 461 -1.46 17.07 4.40
CA PHE A 461 -0.25 17.37 3.62
C PHE A 461 -0.29 18.78 3.05
N SER A 462 0.88 19.42 2.99
CA SER A 462 1.07 20.69 2.32
C SER A 462 0.76 20.63 0.82
N GLN A 463 0.61 21.78 0.20
CA GLN A 463 0.68 21.91 -1.24
C GLN A 463 1.99 21.30 -1.75
N CYS A 464 1.91 20.60 -2.87
CA CYS A 464 3.07 20.04 -3.55
C CYS A 464 4.00 21.16 -4.02
N LEU A 465 5.29 21.04 -3.74
CA LEU A 465 6.30 21.82 -4.45
C LEU A 465 7.19 20.84 -5.23
N GLY A 466 7.00 20.81 -6.56
CA GLY A 466 7.89 20.07 -7.44
C GLY A 466 9.13 20.91 -7.75
N ALA A 467 10.32 20.32 -7.71
CA ALA A 467 11.29 20.72 -8.71
C ALA A 467 10.63 20.37 -10.04
N GLY A 468 10.18 21.37 -10.79
CA GLY A 468 9.61 21.15 -12.13
C GLY A 468 10.55 20.24 -12.93
N PRO A 469 10.06 19.49 -13.92
CA PRO A 469 10.92 18.61 -14.68
C PRO A 469 12.18 19.37 -15.13
N VAL A 470 13.34 18.80 -14.85
CA VAL A 470 14.62 19.41 -15.20
C VAL A 470 14.64 19.63 -16.73
N ALA A 471 15.01 20.84 -17.15
CA ALA A 471 15.17 21.11 -18.56
C ALA A 471 16.19 20.13 -19.17
N THR A 472 15.81 19.47 -20.26
CA THR A 472 16.68 18.55 -20.97
C THR A 472 17.22 19.18 -22.26
N SER A 473 18.32 18.66 -22.76
CA SER A 473 18.77 18.92 -24.13
C SER A 473 18.95 17.60 -24.88
N THR A 474 18.54 17.59 -26.13
CA THR A 474 18.73 16.44 -27.04
C THR A 474 19.70 16.83 -28.15
N ALA A 475 20.67 15.98 -28.45
CA ALA A 475 21.54 16.08 -29.61
C ALA A 475 21.37 14.83 -30.49
N VAL A 476 21.52 14.95 -31.79
CA VAL A 476 21.52 13.82 -32.72
C VAL A 476 22.75 13.89 -33.61
N ILE A 477 23.34 12.72 -33.86
CA ILE A 477 24.47 12.57 -34.82
C ILE A 477 24.17 11.44 -35.81
N SER A 478 24.75 11.54 -37.00
CA SER A 478 24.69 10.50 -38.01
C SER A 478 26.01 9.71 -38.05
N SER A 479 25.94 8.40 -38.25
CA SER A 479 27.10 7.53 -38.40
C SER A 479 27.80 7.68 -39.78
N LEU A 480 27.08 8.18 -40.76
CA LEU A 480 27.59 8.30 -42.16
C LEU A 480 26.87 9.45 -42.88
N ASP A 481 27.58 10.55 -43.18
CA ASP A 481 27.10 11.69 -43.92
C ASP A 481 28.23 12.28 -44.80
N PRO A 482 28.10 12.29 -46.13
CA PRO A 482 26.97 11.77 -46.93
C PRO A 482 26.93 10.24 -47.03
N SER A 483 25.71 9.68 -47.19
CA SER A 483 25.45 8.29 -47.56
C SER A 483 25.01 8.16 -49.03
N THR A 484 24.84 6.94 -49.53
CA THR A 484 24.20 6.66 -50.82
C THR A 484 22.88 5.91 -50.60
N VAL A 485 21.95 6.01 -51.56
CA VAL A 485 20.66 5.32 -51.52
C VAL A 485 20.85 3.83 -51.18
N GLY A 486 20.14 3.32 -50.19
CA GLY A 486 20.22 1.93 -49.72
C GLY A 486 21.34 1.65 -48.71
N GLN A 487 22.25 2.58 -48.46
CA GLN A 487 23.23 2.44 -47.39
C GLN A 487 22.58 2.59 -46.01
N SER A 488 23.03 1.74 -45.08
CA SER A 488 22.58 1.78 -43.69
C SER A 488 23.25 2.95 -42.94
N VAL A 489 22.40 3.82 -42.37
CA VAL A 489 22.82 4.95 -41.52
C VAL A 489 22.22 4.78 -40.16
N THR A 490 23.02 4.98 -39.09
CA THR A 490 22.57 4.97 -37.72
C THR A 490 22.54 6.39 -37.16
N PHE A 491 21.36 6.86 -36.76
CA PHE A 491 21.19 8.10 -36.03
C PHE A 491 21.24 7.81 -34.54
N THR A 492 22.14 8.46 -33.81
CA THR A 492 22.27 8.32 -32.36
C THR A 492 21.86 9.62 -31.69
N ALA A 493 20.83 9.55 -30.88
CA ALA A 493 20.38 10.64 -30.02
C ALA A 493 20.95 10.50 -28.61
N THR A 494 21.48 11.62 -28.08
CA THR A 494 21.91 11.72 -26.69
C THR A 494 21.03 12.75 -25.97
N VAL A 495 20.39 12.36 -24.89
CA VAL A 495 19.57 13.22 -24.05
C VAL A 495 20.30 13.49 -22.74
N THR A 496 20.50 14.76 -22.41
CA THR A 496 21.12 15.20 -21.15
C THR A 496 20.03 15.74 -20.23
N GLY A 497 19.98 15.26 -19.01
CA GLY A 497 18.98 15.62 -18.00
C GLY A 497 19.26 14.90 -16.68
N ALA A 498 18.27 14.86 -15.78
CA ALA A 498 18.34 14.15 -14.51
C ALA A 498 17.99 12.66 -14.73
N THR A 499 18.97 11.83 -15.09
CA THR A 499 18.76 10.38 -15.39
C THR A 499 17.56 10.14 -16.32
N PRO A 500 17.58 10.70 -17.56
CA PRO A 500 16.41 10.67 -18.43
C PRO A 500 16.04 9.24 -18.83
N THR A 501 14.74 8.96 -18.79
CA THR A 501 14.08 7.72 -19.21
C THR A 501 13.05 8.02 -20.31
N GLY A 502 12.22 7.07 -20.73
CA GLY A 502 11.21 7.28 -21.77
C GLY A 502 11.71 6.94 -23.16
N THR A 503 11.28 7.70 -24.20
CA THR A 503 11.56 7.36 -25.60
C THR A 503 12.04 8.55 -26.42
N VAL A 504 12.73 8.26 -27.53
CA VAL A 504 13.09 9.23 -28.54
C VAL A 504 12.41 8.88 -29.87
N GLN A 505 11.66 9.81 -30.43
CA GLN A 505 11.13 9.72 -31.80
C GLN A 505 12.09 10.43 -32.76
N PHE A 506 12.72 9.70 -33.69
CA PHE A 506 13.44 10.31 -34.79
C PHE A 506 12.46 10.80 -35.87
N LYS A 507 12.78 11.90 -36.49
CA LYS A 507 11.98 12.49 -37.57
C LYS A 507 12.85 12.88 -38.77
N ASP A 508 12.26 12.80 -39.96
CA ASP A 508 12.77 13.36 -41.20
C ASP A 508 11.82 14.50 -41.60
N GLY A 509 12.27 15.72 -41.38
CA GLY A 509 11.40 16.88 -41.46
C GLY A 509 10.23 16.79 -40.50
N ALA A 510 8.99 16.83 -41.01
CA ALA A 510 7.78 16.68 -40.24
C ALA A 510 7.36 15.21 -40.00
N GLY A 511 7.90 14.26 -40.79
CA GLY A 511 7.52 12.84 -40.76
C GLY A 511 8.27 12.06 -39.67
N ASN A 512 7.62 11.04 -39.11
CA ASN A 512 8.29 10.13 -38.19
C ASN A 512 9.21 9.17 -38.97
N LEU A 513 10.44 9.01 -38.50
CA LEU A 513 11.42 8.06 -39.04
C LEU A 513 11.48 6.86 -38.07
N GLY A 514 10.82 5.76 -38.43
CA GLY A 514 10.68 4.59 -37.57
C GLY A 514 9.74 4.78 -36.35
N SER A 515 9.69 3.79 -35.52
CA SER A 515 8.97 3.84 -34.21
C SER A 515 9.82 4.53 -33.14
N PRO A 516 9.20 5.05 -32.06
CA PRO A 516 9.95 5.59 -30.93
C PRO A 516 10.92 4.55 -30.34
N VAL A 517 12.14 4.97 -30.04
CA VAL A 517 13.21 4.12 -29.46
C VAL A 517 13.33 4.41 -27.98
N THR A 518 13.30 3.35 -27.14
CA THR A 518 13.49 3.48 -25.69
C THR A 518 14.89 3.99 -25.37
N LEU A 519 14.96 4.98 -24.47
CA LEU A 519 16.21 5.54 -23.99
C LEU A 519 16.91 4.56 -23.05
N SER A 520 18.20 4.33 -23.24
CA SER A 520 19.03 3.51 -22.36
C SER A 520 20.27 4.32 -21.97
N ALA A 521 20.48 4.56 -20.68
CA ALA A 521 21.57 5.39 -20.16
C ALA A 521 21.71 6.75 -20.89
N GLY A 522 20.57 7.40 -21.23
CA GLY A 522 20.55 8.69 -21.92
C GLY A 522 20.78 8.61 -23.43
N VAL A 523 20.82 7.42 -24.04
CA VAL A 523 21.10 7.23 -25.47
C VAL A 523 19.99 6.41 -26.15
N ALA A 524 19.61 6.82 -27.36
CA ALA A 524 18.73 6.07 -28.26
C ALA A 524 19.35 6.02 -29.68
N ALA A 525 19.27 4.90 -30.37
CA ALA A 525 19.82 4.74 -31.70
C ALA A 525 18.80 4.11 -32.65
N LEU A 526 18.67 4.70 -33.86
CA LEU A 526 17.83 4.20 -34.93
C LEU A 526 18.70 3.95 -36.17
N THR A 527 18.65 2.74 -36.70
CA THR A 527 19.35 2.38 -37.95
C THR A 527 18.33 2.27 -39.09
N THR A 528 18.62 2.91 -40.21
CA THR A 528 17.77 2.87 -41.39
C THR A 528 18.60 2.84 -42.71
N SER A 529 18.07 2.17 -43.73
CA SER A 529 18.58 2.22 -45.12
C SER A 529 17.52 2.73 -46.10
N ALA A 530 16.40 3.25 -45.57
CA ALA A 530 15.22 3.62 -46.37
C ALA A 530 15.23 5.09 -46.83
N LEU A 531 16.30 5.85 -46.56
CA LEU A 531 16.38 7.23 -46.97
C LEU A 531 16.51 7.32 -48.52
N THR A 532 15.73 8.21 -49.10
CA THR A 532 15.75 8.48 -50.56
C THR A 532 16.89 9.41 -50.92
N GLN A 533 17.17 9.57 -52.21
CA GLN A 533 18.13 10.58 -52.66
C GLN A 533 17.66 12.00 -52.31
N GLY A 534 18.52 12.78 -51.64
CA GLY A 534 18.20 14.16 -51.23
C GLY A 534 18.89 14.55 -49.92
N THR A 535 18.45 15.69 -49.38
CA THR A 535 18.87 16.17 -48.07
C THR A 535 17.72 15.99 -47.09
N HIS A 536 17.97 15.28 -46.01
CA HIS A 536 17.00 14.91 -44.98
C HIS A 536 17.32 15.65 -43.68
N PRO A 537 16.46 16.58 -43.22
CA PRO A 537 16.66 17.25 -41.93
C PRO A 537 16.22 16.34 -40.80
N ILE A 538 17.15 15.58 -40.25
CA ILE A 538 16.89 14.61 -39.18
C ILE A 538 16.91 15.28 -37.82
N THR A 539 15.83 15.13 -37.05
CA THR A 539 15.72 15.55 -35.64
C THR A 539 15.38 14.38 -34.75
N ALA A 540 15.71 14.51 -33.47
CA ALA A 540 15.35 13.58 -32.41
C ALA A 540 14.51 14.31 -31.37
N VAL A 541 13.30 13.78 -31.09
CA VAL A 541 12.34 14.35 -30.14
C VAL A 541 12.26 13.44 -28.94
N TYR A 542 12.73 13.90 -27.79
CA TYR A 542 12.61 13.20 -26.53
C TYR A 542 11.23 13.40 -25.92
N SER A 543 10.60 12.32 -25.45
CA SER A 543 9.22 12.33 -24.91
C SER A 543 9.08 13.05 -23.57
N GLY A 544 10.18 13.29 -22.84
CA GLY A 544 10.15 13.64 -21.43
C GLY A 544 9.81 12.42 -20.56
N ASP A 545 9.96 12.61 -19.25
CA ASP A 545 9.50 11.70 -18.17
C ASP A 545 9.08 12.53 -16.96
N ALA A 546 8.75 11.89 -15.83
CA ALA A 546 8.30 12.58 -14.62
C ALA A 546 9.31 13.60 -14.06
N GLY A 547 10.62 13.37 -14.26
CA GLY A 547 11.71 14.22 -13.80
C GLY A 547 12.37 15.10 -14.87
N ASN A 548 11.96 14.99 -16.14
CA ASN A 548 12.63 15.61 -17.28
C ASN A 548 11.64 16.18 -18.28
N THR A 549 11.87 17.44 -18.72
CA THR A 549 11.04 18.05 -19.79
C THR A 549 11.27 17.37 -21.14
N THR A 550 10.33 17.54 -22.07
CA THR A 550 10.54 17.21 -23.47
C THR A 550 11.63 18.08 -24.07
N SER A 551 12.39 17.56 -25.02
CA SER A 551 13.36 18.35 -25.80
C SER A 551 13.50 17.82 -27.24
N THR A 552 13.90 18.71 -28.15
CA THR A 552 14.13 18.37 -29.55
C THR A 552 15.53 18.79 -29.96
N SER A 553 16.24 17.92 -30.66
CA SER A 553 17.58 18.23 -31.15
C SER A 553 17.55 19.29 -32.29
N PRO A 554 18.65 20.04 -32.49
CA PRO A 554 18.91 20.66 -33.77
C PRO A 554 18.86 19.62 -34.89
N ALA A 555 18.47 20.05 -36.10
CA ALA A 555 18.43 19.16 -37.27
C ALA A 555 19.84 18.86 -37.81
N VAL A 556 20.15 17.60 -38.01
CA VAL A 556 21.29 17.14 -38.79
C VAL A 556 20.85 17.03 -40.25
N GLN A 557 21.57 17.65 -41.18
CA GLN A 557 21.27 17.61 -42.59
C GLN A 557 21.93 16.37 -43.23
N GLN A 558 21.26 15.25 -43.19
CA GLN A 558 21.76 14.01 -43.82
C GLN A 558 21.67 14.08 -45.31
N VAL A 559 22.80 14.06 -46.03
CA VAL A 559 22.85 14.01 -47.47
C VAL A 559 22.88 12.56 -47.96
N VAL A 560 21.99 12.24 -48.89
CA VAL A 560 21.94 10.92 -49.56
C VAL A 560 22.17 11.07 -51.03
N ASN A 561 23.27 10.54 -51.50
CA ASN A 561 23.67 10.60 -52.91
C ASN A 561 23.03 9.47 -53.74
N ALA A 562 22.91 9.68 -55.03
CA ALA A 562 22.51 8.62 -55.96
C ALA A 562 23.52 7.46 -55.99
N VAL A 563 23.05 6.26 -56.24
CA VAL A 563 23.93 5.13 -56.55
C VAL A 563 24.53 5.36 -57.96
N ILE A 564 25.84 5.52 -58.04
CA ILE A 564 26.53 5.56 -59.32
C ILE A 564 26.62 4.13 -59.82
N ILE A 565 25.80 3.80 -60.84
CA ILE A 565 25.93 2.53 -61.55
C ILE A 565 27.01 2.73 -62.61
N ILE A 566 28.22 2.26 -62.37
CA ILE A 566 29.24 2.18 -63.40
C ILE A 566 28.91 0.94 -64.26
N PRO A 567 28.58 1.11 -65.55
CA PRO A 567 28.32 -0.07 -66.38
C PRO A 567 29.57 -0.92 -66.53
N PRO A 568 29.46 -2.24 -66.63
CA PRO A 568 30.59 -3.15 -66.69
C PRO A 568 31.43 -2.81 -67.95
N PRO A 569 32.79 -2.86 -67.89
CA PRO A 569 33.65 -2.66 -69.04
C PRO A 569 33.44 -3.82 -70.00
N GLY A 570 32.85 -3.54 -71.24
CA GLY A 570 32.66 -4.57 -72.27
C GLY A 570 31.46 -4.37 -73.20
N GLY A 571 30.66 -3.31 -73.08
CA GLY A 571 29.70 -2.96 -74.18
C GLY A 571 30.36 -2.30 -75.37
N PRO A 572 29.85 -2.50 -76.62
CA PRO A 572 30.40 -1.86 -77.83
C PRO A 572 30.42 -0.35 -77.60
N ALA A 573 31.55 0.29 -77.98
CA ALA A 573 31.76 1.73 -77.87
C ALA A 573 30.62 2.49 -78.53
N GLN A 574 29.86 3.24 -77.77
CA GLN A 574 28.93 4.22 -78.33
C GLN A 574 29.73 5.34 -79.00
N PRO A 575 29.33 5.81 -80.21
CA PRO A 575 30.03 6.90 -80.91
C PRO A 575 30.00 8.14 -79.98
N ILE A 576 31.17 8.73 -79.82
CA ILE A 576 31.35 9.99 -79.11
C ILE A 576 30.59 11.07 -79.86
N PRO A 577 29.65 11.82 -79.28
CA PRO A 577 28.98 12.92 -79.94
C PRO A 577 30.02 13.92 -80.47
N SER A 578 29.88 14.38 -81.69
CA SER A 578 30.80 15.35 -82.32
C SER A 578 30.81 16.65 -81.50
N LEU A 579 31.95 17.35 -81.52
CA LEU A 579 32.16 18.61 -80.79
C LEU A 579 31.03 19.66 -81.03
N GLY A 580 30.28 19.53 -82.16
CA GLY A 580 29.13 20.35 -82.47
C GLY A 580 27.92 20.18 -81.57
N ASP A 581 27.63 18.95 -81.16
CA ASP A 581 26.46 18.64 -80.29
C ASP A 581 26.68 19.13 -78.89
N LEU A 582 27.93 19.09 -78.37
CA LEU A 582 28.28 19.62 -77.06
C LEU A 582 28.19 21.15 -76.99
N ALA A 583 28.52 21.85 -78.11
CA ALA A 583 28.43 23.29 -78.20
C ALA A 583 26.97 23.79 -78.26
N LEU A 584 26.05 23.00 -78.85
CA LEU A 584 24.64 23.33 -78.90
C LEU A 584 23.94 23.17 -77.56
N LEU A 585 24.32 22.18 -76.79
CA LEU A 585 23.80 21.98 -75.43
C LEU A 585 24.28 23.06 -74.45
N LEU A 586 25.51 23.53 -74.57
CA LEU A 586 26.05 24.63 -73.78
C LEU A 586 25.44 25.98 -74.13
N LEU A 587 25.10 26.19 -75.41
CA LEU A 587 24.46 27.43 -75.89
C LEU A 587 22.99 27.50 -75.43
N GLY A 588 22.26 26.34 -75.35
CA GLY A 588 20.91 26.27 -74.85
C GLY A 588 20.83 26.57 -73.37
N ALA A 589 21.80 26.12 -72.57
CA ALA A 589 21.85 26.39 -71.14
C ALA A 589 22.19 27.85 -70.79
N LEU A 590 23.00 28.50 -71.62
CA LEU A 590 23.39 29.91 -71.42
C LEU A 590 22.28 30.91 -71.81
N VAL A 591 21.37 30.54 -72.71
CA VAL A 591 20.21 31.38 -73.09
C VAL A 591 19.10 31.27 -72.02
N ALA A 592 18.97 30.14 -71.34
CA ALA A 592 17.96 29.96 -70.26
C ALA A 592 18.31 30.75 -69.00
N THR A 593 19.61 30.99 -68.71
CA THR A 593 20.03 31.70 -67.47
C THR A 593 20.05 33.22 -67.65
N THR A 594 20.11 33.76 -68.87
CA THR A 594 20.11 35.23 -69.13
C THR A 594 18.71 35.82 -69.36
N GLY A 595 17.67 34.96 -69.59
CA GLY A 595 16.29 35.40 -69.80
C GLY A 595 15.49 35.78 -68.57
N ILE A 596 15.96 35.43 -67.38
CA ILE A 596 15.21 35.64 -66.13
C ILE A 596 15.68 36.87 -65.31
N ALA A 597 16.80 37.49 -65.68
CA ALA A 597 17.33 38.67 -64.99
C ALA A 597 16.79 40.03 -65.47
N GLY A 598 15.89 40.08 -66.50
CA GLY A 598 15.46 41.31 -67.20
C GLY A 598 14.09 41.90 -66.76
N ILE A 599 13.31 41.31 -65.91
CA ILE A 599 11.93 41.78 -65.58
C ILE A 599 11.70 42.00 -64.08
N ARG A 600 12.54 42.83 -63.45
CA ARG A 600 12.20 43.44 -62.18
C ARG A 600 12.90 44.77 -61.93
N ARG A 601 12.61 45.74 -62.83
CA ARG A 601 12.75 47.18 -62.54
C ARG A 601 11.77 47.94 -63.37
N TYR A 602 10.51 48.05 -62.98
CA TYR A 602 9.63 49.21 -63.20
C TYR A 602 8.25 48.91 -62.51
N ARG A 603 8.09 49.42 -61.31
CA ARG A 603 6.95 50.17 -60.77
C ARG A 603 7.07 50.30 -59.23
N ARG A 604 7.24 51.50 -58.88
CA ARG A 604 7.02 52.28 -57.67
C ARG A 604 6.65 51.53 -56.45
#